data_812c90232f85b8ae1b10b23ef4422f3b
#
_entry.id   812c90232f85b8ae1b10b23ef4422f3b
#
_cell.length_a   1.000
_cell.length_b   1.000
_cell.length_c   1.000
_cell.angle_alpha   90.00
_cell.angle_beta   90.00
_cell.angle_gamma   90.00
#
_symmetry.space_group_name_H-M   'P 1'
#
loop_
_entity.id
_entity.type
_entity.pdbx_description
1 polymer ?
#
loop_
_entity_poly.entity_id
_entity_poly.type
_entity_poly.pdbx_seq_one_letter_code
_entity_poly.pdbx_strand_id
1 'polypeptide(L)'
;MELSILRNEEYAAALKYALTMRREGTIDRDTDNQLGLFAFNIAQWAIAQSVVKGQLWRSFSRDPDFNSDVLCVVVAYLDKVNLDRAPKEILVYLYRVARSAIRDLVKKATAGKRQHEECDIDSATVATDFYGRISGPAFDNDIKEKFN
;
A
#
# COMPACT_ATOMS: atom_id res chain seq x y z
N MET A 1 15.27 12.61 0.50
CA MET A 1 15.31 11.24 -0.03
C MET A 1 13.97 10.74 -0.56
N GLU A 2 12.91 11.02 0.12
CA GLU A 2 11.60 10.44 -0.17
C GLU A 2 11.06 10.84 -1.54
N LEU A 3 11.14 12.11 -1.87
CA LEU A 3 10.68 12.58 -3.17
C LEU A 3 11.62 12.15 -4.30
N SER A 4 12.89 11.87 -3.98
CA SER A 4 13.86 11.49 -4.99
C SER A 4 13.57 10.08 -5.55
N ILE A 5 12.91 9.20 -4.79
CA ILE A 5 12.56 7.88 -5.29
C ILE A 5 11.64 7.99 -6.50
N LEU A 6 10.58 8.82 -6.42
CA LEU A 6 9.66 8.99 -7.53
C LEU A 6 10.27 9.71 -8.73
N ARG A 7 11.30 10.52 -8.49
CA ARG A 7 11.97 11.29 -9.54
C ARG A 7 13.18 10.58 -10.11
N ASN A 8 13.61 9.50 -9.49
CA ASN A 8 14.81 8.79 -9.91
C ASN A 8 14.45 7.82 -11.05
N GLU A 9 14.80 8.21 -12.26
CA GLU A 9 14.52 7.42 -13.45
C GLU A 9 15.30 6.11 -13.46
N GLU A 10 16.51 6.10 -12.93
CA GLU A 10 17.32 4.89 -12.84
C GLU A 10 16.68 3.87 -11.91
N TYR A 11 16.16 4.34 -10.78
CA TYR A 11 15.45 3.48 -9.82
C TYR A 11 14.21 2.87 -10.47
N ALA A 12 13.43 3.69 -11.16
CA ALA A 12 12.22 3.24 -11.83
C ALA A 12 12.54 2.25 -12.96
N ALA A 13 13.59 2.52 -13.72
CA ALA A 13 14.02 1.62 -14.81
C ALA A 13 14.48 0.26 -14.27
N ALA A 14 15.23 0.25 -13.18
CA ALA A 14 15.66 -0.97 -12.53
C ALA A 14 14.48 -1.79 -12.01
N LEU A 15 13.49 -1.10 -11.44
CA LEU A 15 12.27 -1.75 -10.97
C LEU A 15 11.52 -2.41 -12.13
N LYS A 16 11.32 -1.70 -13.23
CA LYS A 16 10.63 -2.25 -14.40
C LYS A 16 11.39 -3.44 -14.98
N TYR A 17 12.71 -3.33 -15.04
CA TYR A 17 13.56 -4.41 -15.55
C TYR A 17 13.38 -5.66 -14.70
N ALA A 18 13.44 -5.55 -13.39
CA ALA A 18 13.27 -6.66 -12.47
C ALA A 18 11.89 -7.29 -12.61
N LEU A 19 10.84 -6.46 -12.71
CA LEU A 19 9.49 -6.95 -12.90
C LEU A 19 9.32 -7.70 -14.23
N THR A 20 9.94 -7.20 -15.27
CA THR A 20 9.90 -7.86 -16.58
C THR A 20 10.55 -9.22 -16.51
N MET A 21 11.74 -9.32 -15.90
CA MET A 21 12.43 -10.60 -15.73
C MET A 21 11.59 -11.58 -14.90
N ARG A 22 10.96 -11.11 -13.85
CA ARG A 22 10.11 -11.96 -13.02
C ARG A 22 8.93 -12.50 -13.82
N ARG A 23 8.32 -11.67 -14.65
CA ARG A 23 7.16 -12.06 -15.45
C ARG A 23 7.52 -13.04 -16.55
N GLU A 24 8.72 -12.91 -17.10
CA GLU A 24 9.24 -13.82 -18.12
C GLU A 24 9.80 -15.13 -17.54
N GLY A 25 9.93 -15.21 -16.23
CA GLY A 25 10.48 -16.38 -15.56
C GLY A 25 11.99 -16.49 -15.66
N THR A 26 12.68 -15.42 -16.03
CA THR A 26 14.14 -15.39 -16.20
C THR A 26 14.86 -14.70 -15.06
N ILE A 27 14.14 -14.35 -14.00
CA ILE A 27 14.72 -13.62 -12.87
C ILE A 27 15.70 -14.50 -12.10
N ASP A 28 16.89 -13.96 -11.83
CA ASP A 28 17.85 -14.62 -10.97
C ASP A 28 17.58 -14.27 -9.51
N ARG A 29 18.28 -14.96 -8.60
CA ARG A 29 18.08 -14.78 -7.17
C ARG A 29 18.40 -13.36 -6.70
N ASP A 30 19.48 -12.79 -7.20
CA ASP A 30 19.91 -11.45 -6.80
C ASP A 30 18.92 -10.40 -7.24
N THR A 31 18.41 -10.49 -8.46
CA THR A 31 17.40 -9.59 -8.98
C THR A 31 16.08 -9.74 -8.25
N ASP A 32 15.71 -10.97 -7.90
CA ASP A 32 14.50 -11.20 -7.10
C ASP A 32 14.62 -10.60 -5.72
N ASN A 33 15.79 -10.71 -5.09
CA ASN A 33 16.05 -10.05 -3.80
C ASN A 33 15.97 -8.54 -3.91
N GLN A 34 16.50 -7.96 -4.99
CA GLN A 34 16.39 -6.53 -5.25
C GLN A 34 14.93 -6.10 -5.40
N LEU A 35 14.13 -6.93 -6.05
CA LEU A 35 12.70 -6.63 -6.20
C LEU A 35 12.00 -6.56 -4.85
N GLY A 36 12.36 -7.45 -3.92
CA GLY A 36 11.88 -7.39 -2.56
C GLY A 36 12.28 -6.10 -1.85
N LEU A 37 13.52 -5.64 -2.08
CA LEU A 37 13.97 -4.37 -1.52
C LEU A 37 13.25 -3.18 -2.13
N PHE A 38 12.95 -3.21 -3.43
CA PHE A 38 12.15 -2.17 -4.05
C PHE A 38 10.77 -2.07 -3.40
N ALA A 39 10.10 -3.21 -3.21
CA ALA A 39 8.80 -3.25 -2.57
C ALA A 39 8.87 -2.71 -1.14
N PHE A 40 9.89 -3.12 -0.39
CA PHE A 40 10.11 -2.64 0.96
C PHE A 40 10.31 -1.12 1.01
N ASN A 41 11.15 -0.59 0.13
CA ASN A 41 11.43 0.84 0.10
C ASN A 41 10.19 1.65 -0.26
N ILE A 42 9.40 1.17 -1.22
CA ILE A 42 8.16 1.83 -1.60
C ILE A 42 7.18 1.86 -0.43
N ALA A 43 7.02 0.73 0.27
CA ALA A 43 6.14 0.64 1.42
C ALA A 43 6.60 1.57 2.55
N GLN A 44 7.88 1.56 2.88
CA GLN A 44 8.43 2.40 3.93
C GLN A 44 8.30 3.89 3.60
N TRP A 45 8.55 4.24 2.35
CA TRP A 45 8.40 5.62 1.93
C TRP A 45 6.95 6.09 2.02
N ALA A 46 6.00 5.27 1.60
CA ALA A 46 4.58 5.61 1.70
C ALA A 46 4.16 5.79 3.16
N ILE A 47 4.64 4.93 4.06
CA ILE A 47 4.36 5.04 5.49
C ILE A 47 4.92 6.35 6.04
N ALA A 48 6.19 6.65 5.73
CA ALA A 48 6.82 7.88 6.20
C ALA A 48 6.09 9.13 5.71
N GLN A 49 5.69 9.16 4.45
CA GLN A 49 4.94 10.28 3.89
C GLN A 49 3.57 10.44 4.55
N SER A 50 2.92 9.33 4.86
CA SER A 50 1.63 9.36 5.55
C SER A 50 1.74 9.95 6.95
N VAL A 51 2.82 9.66 7.67
CA VAL A 51 3.09 10.27 8.98
C VAL A 51 3.33 11.77 8.84
N VAL A 52 4.17 12.17 7.89
CA VAL A 52 4.50 13.59 7.65
C VAL A 52 3.25 14.38 7.32
N LYS A 53 2.34 13.82 6.52
CA LYS A 53 1.10 14.48 6.12
C LYS A 53 0.00 14.40 7.18
N GLY A 54 0.27 13.79 8.33
CA GLY A 54 -0.71 13.66 9.40
C GLY A 54 -1.82 12.65 9.13
N GLN A 55 -1.64 11.78 8.15
CA GLN A 55 -2.64 10.78 7.76
C GLN A 55 -2.45 9.46 8.50
N LEU A 56 -1.34 9.31 9.22
CA LEU A 56 -1.02 8.10 9.94
C LEU A 56 -0.32 8.46 11.26
N TRP A 57 -0.77 7.86 12.34
CA TRP A 57 -0.15 8.05 13.64
C TRP A 57 1.21 7.36 13.70
N ARG A 58 2.14 7.94 14.44
CA ARG A 58 3.48 7.35 14.61
C ARG A 58 3.43 5.97 15.24
N SER A 59 2.46 5.71 16.12
CA SER A 59 2.30 4.40 16.74
C SER A 59 2.04 3.31 15.69
N PHE A 60 1.22 3.61 14.67
CA PHE A 60 1.01 2.68 13.57
C PHE A 60 2.28 2.48 12.75
N SER A 61 3.00 3.58 12.46
CA SER A 61 4.18 3.51 11.62
C SER A 61 5.31 2.67 12.24
N ARG A 62 5.28 2.48 13.54
CA ARG A 62 6.28 1.69 14.28
C ARG A 62 5.86 0.25 14.53
N ASP A 63 4.63 -0.08 14.24
CA ASP A 63 4.11 -1.43 14.44
C ASP A 63 4.64 -2.35 13.34
N PRO A 64 5.41 -3.41 13.69
CA PRO A 64 5.94 -4.34 12.68
C PRO A 64 4.85 -5.03 11.88
N ASP A 65 3.73 -5.36 12.52
CA ASP A 65 2.61 -6.02 11.82
C ASP A 65 1.99 -5.10 10.77
N PHE A 66 1.82 -3.82 11.11
CA PHE A 66 1.31 -2.84 10.16
C PHE A 66 2.25 -2.69 8.97
N ASN A 67 3.54 -2.55 9.24
CA ASN A 67 4.55 -2.42 8.19
C ASN A 67 4.56 -3.66 7.29
N SER A 68 4.47 -4.83 7.88
CA SER A 68 4.44 -6.10 7.15
C SER A 68 3.19 -6.20 6.27
N ASP A 69 2.05 -5.78 6.77
CA ASP A 69 0.80 -5.81 6.01
C ASP A 69 0.86 -4.90 4.78
N VAL A 70 1.41 -3.70 4.93
CA VAL A 70 1.58 -2.78 3.80
C VAL A 70 2.53 -3.41 2.77
N LEU A 71 3.64 -3.97 3.22
CA LEU A 71 4.61 -4.62 2.34
C LEU A 71 3.96 -5.78 1.57
N CYS A 72 3.17 -6.60 2.24
CA CYS A 72 2.48 -7.73 1.60
C CYS A 72 1.56 -7.27 0.47
N VAL A 73 0.85 -6.16 0.65
CA VAL A 73 0.00 -5.61 -0.40
C VAL A 73 0.82 -5.16 -1.59
N VAL A 74 1.92 -4.45 -1.36
CA VAL A 74 2.80 -4.00 -2.44
C VAL A 74 3.35 -5.20 -3.20
N VAL A 75 3.83 -6.22 -2.49
CA VAL A 75 4.36 -7.44 -3.13
C VAL A 75 3.30 -8.12 -3.98
N ALA A 76 2.09 -8.23 -3.47
CA ALA A 76 0.99 -8.84 -4.23
C ALA A 76 0.69 -8.10 -5.53
N TYR A 77 0.84 -6.78 -5.53
CA TYR A 77 0.57 -5.98 -6.72
C TYR A 77 1.73 -5.92 -7.71
N LEU A 78 2.91 -6.41 -7.34
CA LEU A 78 4.03 -6.51 -8.29
C LEU A 78 3.65 -7.34 -9.51
N ASP A 79 2.86 -8.38 -9.32
CA ASP A 79 2.43 -9.26 -10.40
C ASP A 79 1.25 -8.71 -11.21
N LYS A 80 0.65 -7.63 -10.73
CA LYS A 80 -0.52 -7.01 -11.36
C LYS A 80 -0.18 -5.76 -12.16
N VAL A 81 1.06 -5.34 -12.12
CA VAL A 81 1.52 -4.13 -12.82
C VAL A 81 1.45 -4.33 -14.32
N ASN A 82 0.99 -3.30 -15.03
CA ASN A 82 1.04 -3.27 -16.49
C ASN A 82 2.44 -2.84 -16.94
N LEU A 83 3.22 -3.78 -17.44
CA LEU A 83 4.60 -3.53 -17.84
C LEU A 83 4.75 -2.74 -19.15
N ASP A 84 3.64 -2.48 -19.85
CA ASP A 84 3.67 -1.61 -21.04
C ASP A 84 3.76 -0.14 -20.66
N ARG A 85 3.56 0.18 -19.38
CA ARG A 85 3.66 1.56 -18.91
C ARG A 85 5.11 1.97 -18.71
N ALA A 86 5.34 3.29 -18.73
CA ALA A 86 6.66 3.85 -18.48
C ALA A 86 7.15 3.47 -17.08
N PRO A 87 8.47 3.32 -16.87
CA PRO A 87 8.99 2.94 -15.55
C PRO A 87 8.52 3.85 -14.42
N LYS A 88 8.49 5.14 -14.66
CA LYS A 88 8.05 6.11 -13.66
C LYS A 88 6.56 5.91 -13.28
N GLU A 89 5.74 5.58 -14.25
CA GLU A 89 4.33 5.30 -14.01
C GLU A 89 4.14 4.05 -13.17
N ILE A 90 4.96 3.03 -13.39
CA ILE A 90 4.94 1.81 -12.58
C ILE A 90 5.29 2.12 -11.14
N LEU A 91 6.32 2.91 -10.92
CA LEU A 91 6.74 3.32 -9.57
C LEU A 91 5.64 4.10 -8.86
N VAL A 92 5.03 5.06 -9.54
CA VAL A 92 3.92 5.85 -8.99
C VAL A 92 2.72 4.96 -8.67
N TYR A 93 2.41 4.01 -9.55
CA TYR A 93 1.32 3.06 -9.32
C TYR A 93 1.54 2.26 -8.03
N LEU A 94 2.72 1.70 -7.85
CA LEU A 94 3.02 0.91 -6.65
C LEU A 94 3.00 1.77 -5.38
N TYR A 95 3.44 3.01 -5.48
CA TYR A 95 3.35 3.94 -4.36
C TYR A 95 1.89 4.21 -3.98
N ARG A 96 1.02 4.39 -4.97
CA ARG A 96 -0.40 4.59 -4.72
C ARG A 96 -1.06 3.35 -4.12
N VAL A 97 -0.63 2.17 -4.55
CA VAL A 97 -1.06 0.91 -3.94
C VAL A 97 -0.71 0.89 -2.45
N ALA A 98 0.52 1.26 -2.11
CA ALA A 98 0.96 1.30 -0.72
C ALA A 98 0.12 2.30 0.09
N ARG A 99 -0.14 3.48 -0.46
CA ARG A 99 -0.95 4.48 0.23
C ARG A 99 -2.38 4.01 0.46
N SER A 100 -2.96 3.34 -0.52
CA SER A 100 -4.31 2.79 -0.37
C SER A 100 -4.36 1.69 0.68
N ALA A 101 -3.33 0.85 0.75
CA ALA A 101 -3.21 -0.17 1.78
C ALA A 101 -3.16 0.47 3.17
N ILE A 102 -2.39 1.54 3.32
CA ILE A 102 -2.29 2.26 4.59
C ILE A 102 -3.67 2.78 5.02
N ARG A 103 -4.40 3.41 4.11
CA ARG A 103 -5.75 3.91 4.41
C ARG A 103 -6.69 2.79 4.82
N ASP A 104 -6.66 1.68 4.10
CA ASP A 104 -7.53 0.54 4.39
C ASP A 104 -7.23 -0.03 5.77
N LEU A 105 -5.96 -0.21 6.10
CA LEU A 105 -5.56 -0.75 7.40
C LEU A 105 -5.93 0.18 8.54
N VAL A 106 -5.77 1.49 8.35
CA VAL A 106 -6.15 2.48 9.36
C VAL A 106 -7.66 2.47 9.55
N LYS A 107 -8.43 2.42 8.46
CA LYS A 107 -9.89 2.36 8.55
C LYS A 107 -10.35 1.11 9.27
N LYS A 108 -9.76 -0.03 8.99
CA LYS A 108 -10.11 -1.29 9.65
C LYS A 108 -9.79 -1.23 11.14
N ALA A 109 -8.64 -0.71 11.51
CA ALA A 109 -8.26 -0.57 12.91
C ALA A 109 -9.23 0.37 13.65
N THR A 110 -9.58 1.50 13.03
CA THR A 110 -10.50 2.46 13.60
C THR A 110 -11.91 1.87 13.70
N ALA A 111 -12.36 1.18 12.67
CA ALA A 111 -13.68 0.54 12.67
C ALA A 111 -13.77 -0.54 13.74
N GLY A 112 -12.73 -1.38 13.85
CA GLY A 112 -12.68 -2.41 14.87
C GLY A 112 -12.74 -1.84 16.27
N LYS A 113 -11.99 -0.76 16.51
CA LYS A 113 -12.00 -0.08 17.80
C LYS A 113 -13.37 0.51 18.12
N ARG A 114 -13.97 1.21 17.16
CA ARG A 114 -15.32 1.78 17.35
C ARG A 114 -16.36 0.70 17.55
N GLN A 115 -16.27 -0.37 16.77
CA GLN A 115 -17.20 -1.48 16.92
C GLN A 115 -17.12 -2.05 18.33
N HIS A 116 -15.92 -2.22 18.86
CA HIS A 116 -15.73 -2.73 20.21
C HIS A 116 -16.33 -1.79 21.25
N GLU A 117 -16.08 -0.49 21.13
CA GLU A 117 -16.64 0.51 22.01
C GLU A 117 -18.17 0.55 21.95
N GLU A 118 -18.72 0.47 20.76
CA GLU A 118 -20.17 0.49 20.57
C GLU A 118 -20.84 -0.78 21.05
N CYS A 119 -20.18 -1.93 20.98
CA CYS A 119 -20.71 -3.16 21.52
C CYS A 119 -20.85 -3.10 23.04
N ASP A 120 -19.97 -2.36 23.72
CA ASP A 120 -20.07 -2.17 25.15
C ASP A 120 -21.23 -1.24 25.54
N ILE A 121 -21.66 -0.38 24.63
CA ILE A 121 -22.66 0.64 24.88
C ILE A 121 -23.99 0.32 24.24
N ASP A 122 -24.00 -0.23 23.03
CA ASP A 122 -25.19 -0.35 22.21
C ASP A 122 -25.22 -1.67 21.42
N SER A 123 -26.18 -1.78 20.53
CA SER A 123 -26.47 -3.00 19.80
C SER A 123 -25.49 -3.29 18.67
N ALA A 124 -25.46 -4.57 18.27
CA ALA A 124 -24.69 -5.01 17.12
C ALA A 124 -25.15 -4.32 15.82
N THR A 125 -26.38 -3.84 15.77
CA THR A 125 -26.93 -3.17 14.59
C THR A 125 -26.13 -1.91 14.26
N VAL A 126 -25.78 -1.11 15.27
CA VAL A 126 -24.99 0.09 15.08
C VAL A 126 -23.61 -0.25 14.53
N ALA A 127 -22.98 -1.27 15.09
CA ALA A 127 -21.67 -1.71 14.64
C ALA A 127 -21.72 -2.18 13.18
N THR A 128 -22.78 -2.89 12.80
CA THR A 128 -22.95 -3.37 11.43
C THR A 128 -23.08 -2.21 10.44
N ASP A 129 -23.87 -1.20 10.78
CA ASP A 129 -24.01 -0.01 9.93
C ASP A 129 -22.68 0.71 9.77
N PHE A 130 -21.94 0.82 10.85
CA PHE A 130 -20.63 1.47 10.80
C PHE A 130 -19.68 0.74 9.84
N TYR A 131 -19.61 -0.57 9.93
CA TYR A 131 -18.81 -1.38 9.03
C TYR A 131 -19.24 -1.21 7.58
N GLY A 132 -20.53 -1.23 7.34
CA GLY A 132 -21.05 -1.05 5.98
C GLY A 132 -20.61 0.26 5.36
N ARG A 133 -20.56 1.32 6.15
CA ARG A 133 -20.11 2.62 5.66
C ARG A 133 -18.62 2.69 5.36
N ILE A 134 -17.81 2.01 6.17
CA ILE A 134 -16.36 2.08 6.04
C ILE A 134 -15.84 1.12 4.99
N SER A 135 -16.37 -0.09 4.97
CA SER A 135 -15.88 -1.16 4.10
C SER A 135 -16.60 -1.24 2.77
N GLY A 136 -17.49 -0.30 2.49
CA GLY A 136 -18.36 -0.37 1.33
C GLY A 136 -17.79 0.28 0.07
N PRO A 137 -18.68 0.65 -0.84
CA PRO A 137 -18.30 1.17 -2.16
C PRO A 137 -17.38 2.39 -2.13
N ALA A 138 -17.41 3.17 -1.06
CA ALA A 138 -16.57 4.36 -0.96
C ALA A 138 -15.09 4.03 -1.03
N PHE A 139 -14.67 2.92 -0.42
CA PHE A 139 -13.28 2.49 -0.49
C PHE A 139 -12.91 2.05 -1.91
N ASP A 140 -13.79 1.27 -2.53
CA ASP A 140 -13.56 0.82 -3.91
C ASP A 140 -13.47 1.99 -4.87
N ASN A 141 -14.32 2.99 -4.72
CA ASN A 141 -14.28 4.19 -5.55
C ASN A 141 -12.97 4.97 -5.35
N ASP A 142 -12.50 5.06 -4.12
CA ASP A 142 -11.25 5.73 -3.81
C ASP A 142 -10.07 5.07 -4.52
N ILE A 143 -10.04 3.75 -4.55
CA ILE A 143 -9.00 3.01 -5.27
C ILE A 143 -9.11 3.25 -6.76
N LYS A 144 -10.30 3.18 -7.33
CA LYS A 144 -10.51 3.39 -8.76
C LYS A 144 -10.09 4.78 -9.19
N GLU A 145 -10.41 5.80 -8.42
CA GLU A 145 -10.01 7.17 -8.73
C GLU A 145 -8.51 7.34 -8.76
N LYS A 146 -7.79 6.60 -7.92
CA LYS A 146 -6.34 6.72 -7.85
C LYS A 146 -5.60 5.97 -8.92
N PHE A 147 -6.13 4.84 -9.36
CA PHE A 147 -5.38 3.93 -10.22
C PHE A 147 -5.91 3.89 -11.65
N ASN A 148 -7.04 4.48 -11.89
CA ASN A 148 -7.56 4.64 -13.23
C ASN A 148 -7.15 5.99 -13.79
#